data_4190926839a0c373e9e2fc388e9682c7
#
_entry.id   4190926839a0c373e9e2fc388e9682c7
#
_cell.length_a   1.000
_cell.length_b   1.000
_cell.length_c   1.000
_cell.angle_alpha   90.00
_cell.angle_beta   90.00
_cell.angle_gamma   90.00
#
_symmetry.space_group_name_H-M   'P 1'
#
loop_
_entity.id
_entity.type
_entity.pdbx_description
1 polymer ?
#
loop_
_entity_poly.entity_id
_entity_poly.type
_entity_poly.pdbx_seq_one_letter_code
_entity_poly.pdbx_strand_id
1 'polypeptide(L)'
;MDFIQTIIIAIVEGLTEFLPVSSTGHMIITENLLGVDIQDQFVNAFTVIIQFGAILSVICLYWKRFFYPDSVKTGEKTYWKAMFDFYARLVVGTVPAVVLGLAFNDFIESNLGNVQLVGWMLVVGGIFMLFCDKIFNKGSEQTKFTYKRALTIGFIQCIAMIPGVSRSMSTIVGGMSQRLTRKAAAEFSFFLAVPTMFGATCLEVYKLISHGGGSLLTQGNNLVTLILGSVVAFVVAILAIKFFINYVTKYGFAAFGWYRIIVGLIIIICGLCGVNMQMVD
;
A
#
# COMPACT_ATOMS: atom_id res chain seq x y z
N MET A 1 16.58 16.25 -5.11
CA MET A 1 15.13 16.56 -5.22
C MET A 1 14.86 18.00 -4.82
N ASP A 2 14.03 18.71 -5.60
CA ASP A 2 13.53 20.02 -5.21
C ASP A 2 12.20 19.94 -4.43
N PHE A 3 11.71 21.07 -3.90
CA PHE A 3 10.46 21.08 -3.12
C PHE A 3 9.22 20.77 -3.95
N ILE A 4 9.20 21.08 -5.23
CA ILE A 4 8.05 20.82 -6.12
C ILE A 4 7.97 19.32 -6.39
N GLN A 5 9.08 18.70 -6.74
CA GLN A 5 9.20 17.25 -6.90
C GLN A 5 8.76 16.53 -5.62
N THR A 6 9.25 16.99 -4.45
CA THR A 6 8.87 16.45 -3.13
C THR A 6 7.36 16.45 -2.92
N ILE A 7 6.72 17.60 -3.15
CA ILE A 7 5.28 17.75 -2.93
C ILE A 7 4.46 16.88 -3.90
N ILE A 8 4.82 16.87 -5.20
CA ILE A 8 4.09 16.10 -6.20
C ILE A 8 4.19 14.60 -5.91
N ILE A 9 5.40 14.09 -5.63
CA ILE A 9 5.62 12.68 -5.30
C ILE A 9 4.84 12.29 -4.04
N ALA A 10 4.90 13.12 -3.00
CA ALA A 10 4.17 12.86 -1.75
C ALA A 10 2.63 12.90 -1.93
N ILE A 11 2.11 13.76 -2.82
CA ILE A 11 0.69 13.77 -3.19
C ILE A 11 0.32 12.47 -3.90
N VAL A 12 1.10 12.04 -4.88
CA VAL A 12 0.84 10.81 -5.63
C VAL A 12 0.88 9.59 -4.71
N GLU A 13 1.88 9.51 -3.84
CA GLU A 13 1.98 8.45 -2.83
C GLU A 13 0.76 8.43 -1.91
N GLY A 14 0.42 9.56 -1.30
CA GLY A 14 -0.73 9.65 -0.41
C GLY A 14 -2.06 9.31 -1.07
N LEU A 15 -2.24 9.67 -2.36
CA LEU A 15 -3.45 9.33 -3.11
C LEU A 15 -3.53 7.84 -3.45
N THR A 16 -2.41 7.21 -3.79
CA THR A 16 -2.44 5.90 -4.47
C THR A 16 -2.13 4.72 -3.55
N GLU A 17 -1.49 4.94 -2.40
CA GLU A 17 -1.05 3.86 -1.52
C GLU A 17 -2.21 3.01 -0.98
N PHE A 18 -3.29 3.65 -0.55
CA PHE A 18 -4.44 2.94 0.02
C PHE A 18 -5.52 2.58 -1.00
N LEU A 19 -5.50 3.21 -2.16
CA LEU A 19 -6.38 2.87 -3.27
C LEU A 19 -5.87 1.60 -3.98
N PRO A 20 -6.76 0.78 -4.52
CA PRO A 20 -6.36 -0.45 -5.20
C PRO A 20 -5.83 -0.20 -6.63
N VAL A 21 -4.96 0.82 -6.81
CA VAL A 21 -4.46 1.29 -8.11
C VAL A 21 -2.97 1.08 -8.31
N SER A 22 -2.24 0.62 -7.31
CA SER A 22 -0.77 0.46 -7.27
C SER A 22 0.00 1.79 -7.22
N SER A 23 0.46 2.18 -6.04
CA SER A 23 1.34 3.34 -5.85
C SER A 23 2.61 3.23 -6.71
N THR A 24 3.23 2.04 -6.75
CA THR A 24 4.40 1.74 -7.57
C THR A 24 4.25 2.18 -9.03
N GLY A 25 3.14 1.82 -9.69
CA GLY A 25 2.92 2.21 -11.10
C GLY A 25 2.79 3.72 -11.29
N HIS A 26 2.24 4.42 -10.30
CA HIS A 26 2.10 5.88 -10.33
C HIS A 26 3.43 6.59 -10.05
N MET A 27 4.21 6.04 -9.12
CA MET A 27 5.55 6.56 -8.80
C MET A 27 6.46 6.49 -10.03
N ILE A 28 6.48 5.36 -10.75
CA ILE A 28 7.23 5.24 -12.03
C ILE A 28 6.89 6.39 -12.98
N ILE A 29 5.60 6.61 -13.24
CA ILE A 29 5.18 7.69 -14.16
C ILE A 29 5.61 9.05 -13.62
N THR A 30 5.36 9.31 -12.35
CA THR A 30 5.57 10.62 -11.72
C THR A 30 7.05 10.97 -11.68
N GLU A 31 7.90 10.04 -11.22
CA GLU A 31 9.34 10.26 -11.11
C GLU A 31 9.99 10.49 -12.47
N ASN A 32 9.59 9.70 -13.48
CA ASN A 32 10.09 9.89 -14.84
C ASN A 32 9.61 11.22 -15.45
N LEU A 33 8.35 11.61 -15.26
CA LEU A 33 7.84 12.89 -15.76
C LEU A 33 8.51 14.11 -15.09
N LEU A 34 8.88 13.96 -13.82
CA LEU A 34 9.56 15.02 -13.07
C LEU A 34 11.08 15.04 -13.30
N GLY A 35 11.62 14.06 -14.05
CA GLY A 35 13.06 13.91 -14.27
C GLY A 35 13.84 13.73 -12.97
N VAL A 36 13.28 13.01 -12.01
CA VAL A 36 13.94 12.68 -10.74
C VAL A 36 15.00 11.63 -11.00
N ASP A 37 16.20 11.84 -10.44
CA ASP A 37 17.27 10.84 -10.50
C ASP A 37 16.96 9.70 -9.53
N ILE A 38 16.44 8.61 -10.07
CA ILE A 38 16.05 7.42 -9.31
C ILE A 38 17.24 6.56 -8.85
N GLN A 39 18.46 6.84 -9.36
CA GLN A 39 19.69 6.23 -8.86
C GLN A 39 20.23 6.93 -7.60
N ASP A 40 19.65 8.07 -7.25
CA ASP A 40 20.01 8.78 -6.02
C ASP A 40 19.50 8.02 -4.79
N GLN A 41 20.41 7.58 -3.95
CA GLN A 41 20.11 6.85 -2.70
C GLN A 41 19.15 7.62 -1.77
N PHE A 42 19.18 8.98 -1.82
CA PHE A 42 18.24 9.78 -1.04
C PHE A 42 16.82 9.67 -1.60
N VAL A 43 16.66 9.65 -2.92
CA VAL A 43 15.33 9.48 -3.56
C VAL A 43 14.71 8.15 -3.18
N ASN A 44 15.51 7.08 -3.20
CA ASN A 44 15.06 5.75 -2.79
C ASN A 44 14.60 5.74 -1.32
N ALA A 45 15.42 6.30 -0.43
CA ALA A 45 15.07 6.43 0.98
C ALA A 45 13.83 7.31 1.20
N PHE A 46 13.71 8.40 0.46
CA PHE A 46 12.58 9.32 0.52
C PHE A 46 11.27 8.60 0.16
N THR A 47 11.25 7.89 -0.96
CA THR A 47 10.06 7.16 -1.43
C THR A 47 9.54 6.16 -0.39
N VAL A 48 10.44 5.42 0.27
CA VAL A 48 10.06 4.49 1.34
C VAL A 48 9.62 5.20 2.61
N ILE A 49 10.30 6.29 3.00
CA ILE A 49 10.00 6.99 4.26
C ILE A 49 8.66 7.74 4.19
N ILE A 50 8.30 8.34 3.05
CA ILE A 50 7.00 9.02 2.91
C ILE A 50 5.81 8.05 3.01
N GLN A 51 5.99 6.78 2.67
CA GLN A 51 4.99 5.74 2.92
C GLN A 51 4.65 5.63 4.41
N PHE A 52 5.63 5.85 5.30
CA PHE A 52 5.37 5.89 6.74
C PHE A 52 4.45 7.05 7.11
N GLY A 53 4.61 8.22 6.49
CA GLY A 53 3.67 9.34 6.62
C GLY A 53 2.25 8.93 6.24
N ALA A 54 2.10 8.24 5.10
CA ALA A 54 0.81 7.71 4.66
C ALA A 54 0.23 6.70 5.67
N ILE A 55 1.03 5.80 6.23
CA ILE A 55 0.58 4.80 7.24
C ILE A 55 0.03 5.48 8.50
N LEU A 56 0.67 6.55 8.97
CA LEU A 56 0.22 7.29 10.14
C LEU A 56 -1.20 7.85 9.97
N SER A 57 -1.62 8.12 8.73
CA SER A 57 -2.99 8.56 8.42
C SER A 57 -4.05 7.53 8.83
N VAL A 58 -3.76 6.24 8.67
CA VAL A 58 -4.65 5.15 9.08
C VAL A 58 -4.81 5.13 10.60
N ILE A 59 -3.69 5.24 11.33
CA ILE A 59 -3.73 5.25 12.80
C ILE A 59 -4.52 6.48 13.28
N CYS A 60 -4.32 7.63 12.65
CA CYS A 60 -5.04 8.86 12.97
C CYS A 60 -6.54 8.74 12.70
N LEU A 61 -6.94 8.27 11.51
CA LEU A 61 -8.34 8.13 11.12
C LEU A 61 -9.10 7.10 11.96
N TYR A 62 -8.44 6.01 12.27
CA TYR A 62 -9.03 4.86 12.95
C TYR A 62 -8.49 4.70 14.38
N TRP A 63 -8.00 5.80 15.00
CA TRP A 63 -7.38 5.74 16.33
C TRP A 63 -8.25 5.00 17.37
N LYS A 64 -9.59 5.19 17.30
CA LYS A 64 -10.51 4.48 18.18
C LYS A 64 -10.47 2.96 17.99
N ARG A 65 -10.26 2.48 16.76
CA ARG A 65 -10.13 1.04 16.50
C ARG A 65 -8.82 0.48 17.03
N PHE A 66 -7.73 1.25 16.93
CA PHE A 66 -6.42 0.85 17.44
C PHE A 66 -6.34 0.87 18.95
N PHE A 67 -6.96 1.84 19.61
CA PHE A 67 -6.88 2.01 21.07
C PHE A 67 -8.15 1.60 21.80
N TYR A 68 -9.29 1.42 21.13
CA TYR A 68 -10.57 1.07 21.71
C TYR A 68 -11.41 0.18 20.77
N PRO A 69 -11.05 -1.09 20.60
CA PRO A 69 -11.76 -2.01 19.69
C PRO A 69 -13.27 -2.08 20.00
N ASP A 70 -14.08 -2.26 18.94
CA ASP A 70 -15.55 -2.23 19.10
C ASP A 70 -16.08 -3.33 20.02
N SER A 71 -15.41 -4.47 20.11
CA SER A 71 -15.78 -5.55 21.05
C SER A 71 -15.73 -5.14 22.53
N VAL A 72 -15.04 -4.05 22.85
CA VAL A 72 -15.08 -3.42 24.19
C VAL A 72 -16.36 -2.61 24.35
N LYS A 73 -16.74 -1.85 23.32
CA LYS A 73 -17.95 -1.00 23.36
C LYS A 73 -19.22 -1.82 23.44
N THR A 74 -19.24 -3.00 22.79
CA THR A 74 -20.40 -3.91 22.84
C THR A 74 -20.44 -4.78 24.08
N GLY A 75 -19.46 -4.66 24.99
CA GLY A 75 -19.38 -5.48 26.19
C GLY A 75 -19.03 -6.97 25.96
N GLU A 76 -18.70 -7.34 24.71
CA GLU A 76 -18.38 -8.73 24.37
C GLU A 76 -17.06 -9.20 24.96
N LYS A 77 -16.11 -8.28 25.17
CA LYS A 77 -14.76 -8.60 25.66
C LYS A 77 -14.23 -7.55 26.64
N THR A 78 -13.43 -8.02 27.59
CA THR A 78 -12.61 -7.14 28.42
C THR A 78 -11.62 -6.38 27.53
N TYR A 79 -11.28 -5.15 27.87
CA TYR A 79 -10.39 -4.27 27.12
C TYR A 79 -9.10 -4.97 26.66
N TRP A 80 -8.36 -5.57 27.58
CA TRP A 80 -7.08 -6.22 27.26
C TRP A 80 -7.26 -7.43 26.30
N LYS A 81 -8.32 -8.18 26.45
CA LYS A 81 -8.61 -9.31 25.54
C LYS A 81 -8.99 -8.81 24.16
N ALA A 82 -9.73 -7.73 24.05
CA ALA A 82 -10.12 -7.12 22.80
C ALA A 82 -8.91 -6.56 22.04
N MET A 83 -8.02 -5.87 22.77
CA MET A 83 -6.76 -5.33 22.24
C MET A 83 -5.85 -6.45 21.75
N PHE A 84 -5.64 -7.47 22.57
CA PHE A 84 -4.84 -8.64 22.18
C PHE A 84 -5.39 -9.30 20.91
N ASP A 85 -6.70 -9.57 20.86
CA ASP A 85 -7.32 -10.20 19.70
C ASP A 85 -7.21 -9.33 18.42
N PHE A 86 -7.30 -8.02 18.56
CA PHE A 86 -7.15 -7.10 17.43
C PHE A 86 -5.73 -7.15 16.87
N TYR A 87 -4.72 -6.92 17.70
CA TYR A 87 -3.33 -6.92 17.26
C TYR A 87 -2.84 -8.30 16.84
N ALA A 88 -3.25 -9.37 17.53
CA ALA A 88 -2.90 -10.74 17.15
C ALA A 88 -3.39 -11.10 15.74
N ARG A 89 -4.59 -10.61 15.34
CA ARG A 89 -5.08 -10.81 13.96
C ARG A 89 -4.26 -10.05 12.94
N LEU A 90 -3.79 -8.83 13.25
CA LEU A 90 -2.89 -8.07 12.38
C LEU A 90 -1.55 -8.79 12.23
N VAL A 91 -0.98 -9.27 13.33
CA VAL A 91 0.27 -10.05 13.30
C VAL A 91 0.09 -11.32 12.47
N VAL A 92 -0.96 -12.11 12.72
CA VAL A 92 -1.26 -13.34 11.97
C VAL A 92 -1.43 -13.04 10.47
N GLY A 93 -2.06 -11.93 10.11
CA GLY A 93 -2.20 -11.50 8.72
C GLY A 93 -0.89 -11.02 8.08
N THR A 94 0.06 -10.52 8.89
CA THR A 94 1.37 -10.03 8.41
C THR A 94 2.39 -11.18 8.25
N VAL A 95 2.32 -12.21 9.09
CA VAL A 95 3.30 -13.31 9.10
C VAL A 95 3.56 -13.92 7.73
N PRO A 96 2.56 -14.28 6.88
CA PRO A 96 2.83 -14.83 5.56
C PRO A 96 3.70 -13.91 4.70
N ALA A 97 3.43 -12.59 4.73
CA ALA A 97 4.19 -11.61 3.97
C ALA A 97 5.64 -11.49 4.47
N VAL A 98 5.87 -11.53 5.78
CA VAL A 98 7.22 -11.52 6.35
C VAL A 98 7.98 -12.79 5.95
N VAL A 99 7.38 -13.95 6.12
CA VAL A 99 8.04 -15.25 5.82
C VAL A 99 8.36 -15.37 4.33
N LEU A 100 7.38 -15.11 3.45
CA LEU A 100 7.58 -15.24 2.01
C LEU A 100 8.42 -14.08 1.46
N GLY A 101 8.28 -12.86 2.00
CA GLY A 101 9.12 -11.73 1.62
C GLY A 101 10.60 -11.98 1.89
N LEU A 102 10.93 -12.52 3.06
CA LEU A 102 12.31 -12.90 3.38
C LEU A 102 12.80 -14.11 2.57
N ALA A 103 11.95 -15.12 2.36
CA ALA A 103 12.30 -16.31 1.59
C ALA A 103 12.54 -16.05 0.11
N PHE A 104 11.82 -15.07 -0.48
CA PHE A 104 11.89 -14.73 -1.90
C PHE A 104 12.48 -13.34 -2.15
N ASN A 105 13.24 -12.79 -1.20
CA ASN A 105 13.81 -11.44 -1.29
C ASN A 105 14.55 -11.20 -2.61
N ASP A 106 15.48 -12.07 -2.97
CA ASP A 106 16.30 -11.93 -4.19
C ASP A 106 15.44 -11.94 -5.46
N PHE A 107 14.39 -12.79 -5.50
CA PHE A 107 13.45 -12.83 -6.61
C PHE A 107 12.61 -11.55 -6.68
N ILE A 108 12.20 -11.01 -5.56
CA ILE A 108 11.44 -9.76 -5.49
C ILE A 108 12.32 -8.61 -5.96
N GLU A 109 13.52 -8.46 -5.40
CA GLU A 109 14.47 -7.41 -5.76
C GLU A 109 14.83 -7.45 -7.25
N SER A 110 15.08 -8.63 -7.83
CA SER A 110 15.39 -8.76 -9.26
C SER A 110 14.26 -8.33 -10.20
N ASN A 111 13.02 -8.22 -9.71
CA ASN A 111 11.86 -7.83 -10.50
C ASN A 111 11.32 -6.44 -10.15
N LEU A 112 11.82 -5.79 -9.09
CA LEU A 112 11.35 -4.45 -8.67
C LEU A 112 11.52 -3.42 -9.79
N GLY A 113 12.66 -3.41 -10.49
CA GLY A 113 12.96 -2.49 -11.57
C GLY A 113 12.23 -2.78 -12.89
N ASN A 114 11.38 -3.84 -12.97
CA ASN A 114 10.75 -4.23 -14.22
C ASN A 114 9.47 -3.45 -14.52
N VAL A 115 9.61 -2.28 -15.12
CA VAL A 115 8.51 -1.36 -15.47
C VAL A 115 7.46 -2.03 -16.36
N GLN A 116 7.88 -2.91 -17.31
CA GLN A 116 6.95 -3.62 -18.17
C GLN A 116 6.09 -4.61 -17.38
N LEU A 117 6.67 -5.31 -16.41
CA LEU A 117 5.93 -6.19 -15.50
C LEU A 117 4.88 -5.41 -14.73
N VAL A 118 5.24 -4.22 -14.21
CA VAL A 118 4.29 -3.34 -13.51
C VAL A 118 3.11 -2.96 -14.40
N GLY A 119 3.37 -2.57 -15.66
CA GLY A 119 2.32 -2.25 -16.63
C GLY A 119 1.37 -3.43 -16.87
N TRP A 120 1.91 -4.63 -17.10
CA TRP A 120 1.09 -5.83 -17.27
C TRP A 120 0.28 -6.20 -16.04
N MET A 121 0.86 -6.10 -14.84
CA MET A 121 0.16 -6.39 -13.58
C MET A 121 -0.92 -5.36 -13.27
N LEU A 122 -0.75 -4.12 -13.68
CA LEU A 122 -1.82 -3.13 -13.63
C LEU A 122 -3.00 -3.53 -14.51
N VAL A 123 -2.75 -3.92 -15.78
CA VAL A 123 -3.81 -4.35 -16.70
C VAL A 123 -4.52 -5.61 -16.19
N VAL A 124 -3.76 -6.66 -15.85
CA VAL A 124 -4.32 -7.93 -15.35
C VAL A 124 -5.13 -7.72 -14.08
N GLY A 125 -4.57 -7.00 -13.11
CA GLY A 125 -5.27 -6.66 -11.88
C GLY A 125 -6.49 -5.76 -12.12
N GLY A 126 -6.42 -4.83 -13.09
CA GLY A 126 -7.54 -4.01 -13.50
C GLY A 126 -8.69 -4.83 -14.09
N ILE A 127 -8.39 -5.74 -15.02
CA ILE A 127 -9.38 -6.68 -15.59
C ILE A 127 -10.02 -7.50 -14.46
N PHE A 128 -9.23 -8.04 -13.55
CA PHE A 128 -9.75 -8.80 -12.42
C PHE A 128 -10.72 -7.96 -11.56
N MET A 129 -10.39 -6.69 -11.30
CA MET A 129 -11.24 -5.79 -10.52
C MET A 129 -12.58 -5.49 -11.16
N LEU A 130 -12.72 -5.53 -12.50
CA LEU A 130 -14.00 -5.36 -13.17
C LEU A 130 -15.00 -6.47 -12.82
N PHE A 131 -14.50 -7.65 -12.48
CA PHE A 131 -15.31 -8.82 -12.13
C PHE A 131 -15.40 -9.08 -10.62
N CYS A 132 -14.53 -8.48 -9.83
CA CYS A 132 -14.39 -8.77 -8.40
C CYS A 132 -15.69 -8.56 -7.62
N ASP A 133 -16.43 -7.49 -7.92
CA ASP A 133 -17.75 -7.23 -7.30
C ASP A 133 -18.80 -8.30 -7.62
N LYS A 134 -18.74 -8.89 -8.82
CA LYS A 134 -19.67 -9.96 -9.21
C LYS A 134 -19.29 -11.30 -8.58
N ILE A 135 -17.99 -11.58 -8.47
CA ILE A 135 -17.45 -12.82 -7.90
C ILE A 135 -17.66 -12.86 -6.39
N PHE A 136 -17.41 -11.73 -5.71
CA PHE A 136 -17.38 -11.65 -4.24
C PHE A 136 -18.51 -10.80 -3.66
N ASN A 137 -19.73 -10.89 -4.19
CA ASN A 137 -20.89 -10.10 -3.77
C ASN A 137 -21.61 -10.60 -2.50
N LYS A 138 -21.12 -11.67 -1.84
CA LYS A 138 -21.76 -12.32 -0.70
C LYS A 138 -21.26 -11.82 0.66
N GLY A 139 -20.72 -10.62 0.71
CA GLY A 139 -20.25 -10.01 1.96
C GLY A 139 -21.40 -9.69 2.93
N SER A 140 -21.20 -9.94 4.22
CA SER A 140 -22.16 -9.64 5.28
C SER A 140 -21.48 -8.91 6.45
N GLU A 141 -22.19 -7.94 7.03
CA GLU A 141 -21.74 -7.25 8.26
C GLU A 141 -21.68 -8.18 9.47
N GLN A 142 -22.48 -9.28 9.46
CA GLN A 142 -22.47 -10.29 10.50
C GLN A 142 -21.24 -11.23 10.40
N THR A 143 -20.43 -11.12 9.36
CA THR A 143 -19.26 -11.97 9.17
C THR A 143 -18.23 -11.72 10.27
N LYS A 144 -18.09 -12.66 11.20
CA LYS A 144 -17.08 -12.61 12.27
C LYS A 144 -15.68 -12.64 11.68
N PHE A 145 -14.84 -11.72 12.05
CA PHE A 145 -13.45 -11.68 11.63
C PHE A 145 -12.58 -12.60 12.50
N THR A 146 -12.18 -13.74 11.94
CA THR A 146 -11.42 -14.79 12.64
C THR A 146 -9.91 -14.75 12.29
N TYR A 147 -9.08 -15.39 13.11
CA TYR A 147 -7.65 -15.58 12.83
C TYR A 147 -7.41 -16.31 11.49
N LYS A 148 -8.23 -17.31 11.17
CA LYS A 148 -8.17 -18.04 9.89
C LYS A 148 -8.36 -17.08 8.70
N ARG A 149 -9.33 -16.17 8.78
CA ARG A 149 -9.56 -15.16 7.74
C ARG A 149 -8.39 -14.19 7.64
N ALA A 150 -7.85 -13.72 8.77
CA ALA A 150 -6.66 -12.88 8.79
C ALA A 150 -5.47 -13.55 8.10
N LEU A 151 -5.21 -14.81 8.43
CA LEU A 151 -4.15 -15.62 7.81
C LEU A 151 -4.37 -15.79 6.30
N THR A 152 -5.60 -16.11 5.88
CA THR A 152 -5.93 -16.27 4.45
C THR A 152 -5.70 -14.96 3.69
N ILE A 153 -6.11 -13.82 4.25
CA ILE A 153 -5.86 -12.50 3.65
C ILE A 153 -4.35 -12.24 3.59
N GLY A 154 -3.60 -12.61 4.62
CA GLY A 154 -2.14 -12.52 4.65
C GLY A 154 -1.45 -13.31 3.54
N PHE A 155 -1.90 -14.54 3.25
CA PHE A 155 -1.40 -15.30 2.10
C PHE A 155 -1.76 -14.64 0.76
N ILE A 156 -2.98 -14.14 0.62
CA ILE A 156 -3.38 -13.42 -0.61
C ILE A 156 -2.59 -12.11 -0.76
N GLN A 157 -2.24 -11.44 0.35
CA GLN A 157 -1.37 -10.26 0.33
C GLN A 157 -0.02 -10.55 -0.35
N CYS A 158 0.53 -11.76 -0.23
CA CYS A 158 1.82 -12.10 -0.80
C CYS A 158 1.84 -12.00 -2.35
N ILE A 159 0.70 -12.03 -3.01
CA ILE A 159 0.61 -11.79 -4.46
C ILE A 159 1.07 -10.34 -4.79
N ALA A 160 0.91 -9.42 -3.85
CA ALA A 160 1.34 -8.03 -4.02
C ALA A 160 2.87 -7.84 -3.98
N MET A 161 3.65 -8.87 -3.69
CA MET A 161 5.10 -8.86 -3.87
C MET A 161 5.49 -8.80 -5.35
N ILE A 162 4.58 -9.17 -6.26
CA ILE A 162 4.76 -8.94 -7.69
C ILE A 162 4.52 -7.44 -7.96
N PRO A 163 5.52 -6.71 -8.49
CA PRO A 163 5.39 -5.29 -8.76
C PRO A 163 4.18 -4.96 -9.64
N GLY A 164 3.43 -3.93 -9.29
CA GLY A 164 2.22 -3.51 -10.03
C GLY A 164 0.91 -4.17 -9.58
N VAL A 165 0.95 -5.28 -8.83
CA VAL A 165 -0.28 -5.95 -8.37
C VAL A 165 -1.09 -5.09 -7.40
N SER A 166 -0.47 -4.31 -6.55
CA SER A 166 -1.08 -3.52 -5.46
C SER A 166 -1.41 -4.33 -4.21
N ARG A 167 -0.78 -3.97 -3.11
CA ARG A 167 -1.02 -4.54 -1.78
C ARG A 167 -2.47 -4.33 -1.33
N SER A 168 -2.99 -3.11 -1.47
CA SER A 168 -4.37 -2.77 -1.12
C SER A 168 -5.38 -3.57 -1.94
N MET A 169 -5.18 -3.72 -3.25
CA MET A 169 -6.03 -4.58 -4.09
C MET A 169 -6.05 -6.02 -3.56
N SER A 170 -4.89 -6.62 -3.34
CA SER A 170 -4.77 -8.02 -2.90
C SER A 170 -5.45 -8.27 -1.56
N THR A 171 -5.24 -7.39 -0.59
CA THR A 171 -5.83 -7.53 0.76
C THR A 171 -7.33 -7.25 0.78
N ILE A 172 -7.82 -6.28 -0.02
CA ILE A 172 -9.26 -6.00 -0.14
C ILE A 172 -9.98 -7.17 -0.79
N VAL A 173 -9.47 -7.65 -1.93
CA VAL A 173 -10.03 -8.83 -2.62
C VAL A 173 -9.96 -10.05 -1.71
N GLY A 174 -8.85 -10.24 -1.00
CA GLY A 174 -8.69 -11.27 0.01
C GLY A 174 -9.77 -11.19 1.10
N GLY A 175 -10.07 -10.00 1.59
CA GLY A 175 -11.16 -9.76 2.55
C GLY A 175 -12.54 -10.12 1.99
N MET A 176 -12.83 -9.68 0.77
CA MET A 176 -14.11 -9.96 0.10
C MET A 176 -14.28 -11.47 -0.18
N SER A 177 -13.21 -12.18 -0.54
CA SER A 177 -13.23 -13.64 -0.72
C SER A 177 -13.58 -14.37 0.58
N GLN A 178 -13.27 -13.76 1.73
CA GLN A 178 -13.62 -14.25 3.06
C GLN A 178 -15.02 -13.77 3.53
N ARG A 179 -15.85 -13.27 2.61
CA ARG A 179 -17.22 -12.78 2.86
C ARG A 179 -17.29 -11.51 3.73
N LEU A 180 -16.24 -10.71 3.78
CA LEU A 180 -16.33 -9.36 4.33
C LEU A 180 -17.06 -8.44 3.34
N THR A 181 -17.76 -7.43 3.87
CA THR A 181 -18.30 -6.36 3.02
C THR A 181 -17.14 -5.56 2.42
N ARG A 182 -17.38 -4.82 1.32
CA ARG A 182 -16.38 -3.95 0.68
C ARG A 182 -15.72 -3.01 1.70
N LYS A 183 -16.53 -2.39 2.57
CA LYS A 183 -16.07 -1.50 3.62
C LYS A 183 -15.18 -2.22 4.64
N ALA A 184 -15.66 -3.35 5.18
CA ALA A 184 -14.90 -4.11 6.16
C ALA A 184 -13.58 -4.68 5.59
N ALA A 185 -13.59 -5.12 4.32
CA ALA A 185 -12.38 -5.58 3.62
C ALA A 185 -11.38 -4.44 3.43
N ALA A 186 -11.83 -3.25 3.01
CA ALA A 186 -10.98 -2.08 2.86
C ALA A 186 -10.41 -1.60 4.22
N GLU A 187 -11.24 -1.50 5.26
CA GLU A 187 -10.77 -1.12 6.59
C GLU A 187 -9.72 -2.11 7.12
N PHE A 188 -9.96 -3.42 6.98
CA PHE A 188 -8.98 -4.41 7.40
C PHE A 188 -7.67 -4.33 6.58
N SER A 189 -7.76 -4.09 5.27
CA SER A 189 -6.61 -3.84 4.41
C SER A 189 -5.75 -2.68 4.94
N PHE A 190 -6.38 -1.59 5.36
CA PHE A 190 -5.67 -0.44 5.93
C PHE A 190 -5.02 -0.79 7.28
N PHE A 191 -5.71 -1.52 8.15
CA PHE A 191 -5.13 -1.94 9.43
C PHE A 191 -3.94 -2.87 9.23
N LEU A 192 -4.03 -3.81 8.27
CA LEU A 192 -2.95 -4.73 7.94
C LEU A 192 -1.75 -4.02 7.31
N ALA A 193 -1.99 -2.89 6.61
CA ALA A 193 -0.92 -2.06 6.08
C ALA A 193 0.04 -1.55 7.16
N VAL A 194 -0.49 -1.21 8.34
CA VAL A 194 0.31 -0.62 9.43
C VAL A 194 1.49 -1.51 9.82
N PRO A 195 1.31 -2.76 10.28
CA PRO A 195 2.46 -3.59 10.63
C PRO A 195 3.29 -4.02 9.40
N THR A 196 2.66 -4.27 8.25
CA THR A 196 3.36 -4.74 7.04
C THR A 196 4.31 -3.68 6.49
N MET A 197 3.83 -2.45 6.28
CA MET A 197 4.63 -1.36 5.72
C MET A 197 5.59 -0.80 6.75
N PHE A 198 5.20 -0.74 8.03
CA PHE A 198 6.13 -0.37 9.10
C PHE A 198 7.35 -1.30 9.11
N GLY A 199 7.12 -2.63 9.00
CA GLY A 199 8.20 -3.61 8.93
C GLY A 199 9.09 -3.41 7.69
N ALA A 200 8.50 -3.17 6.53
CA ALA A 200 9.23 -2.89 5.29
C ALA A 200 10.06 -1.61 5.41
N THR A 201 9.46 -0.51 5.90
CA THR A 201 10.17 0.77 6.11
C THR A 201 11.33 0.61 7.08
N CYS A 202 11.14 -0.10 8.20
CA CYS A 202 12.23 -0.37 9.15
C CYS A 202 13.37 -1.16 8.51
N LEU A 203 13.07 -2.14 7.67
CA LEU A 203 14.08 -2.94 6.96
C LEU A 203 14.88 -2.07 5.98
N GLU A 204 14.22 -1.24 5.18
CA GLU A 204 14.88 -0.36 4.20
C GLU A 204 15.73 0.72 4.89
N VAL A 205 15.22 1.35 5.95
CA VAL A 205 16.01 2.30 6.75
C VAL A 205 17.22 1.60 7.40
N TYR A 206 17.06 0.37 7.88
CA TYR A 206 18.17 -0.42 8.42
C TYR A 206 19.22 -0.71 7.33
N LYS A 207 18.80 -1.16 6.13
CA LYS A 207 19.71 -1.38 5.00
C LYS A 207 20.48 -0.10 4.65
N LEU A 208 19.77 1.04 4.52
CA LEU A 208 20.38 2.33 4.24
C LEU A 208 21.47 2.69 5.25
N ILE A 209 21.16 2.58 6.54
CA ILE A 209 22.11 2.92 7.61
C ILE A 209 23.30 1.93 7.62
N SER A 210 23.06 0.64 7.45
CA SER A 210 24.10 -0.39 7.46
C SER A 210 25.08 -0.28 6.30
N HIS A 211 24.65 0.27 5.16
CA HIS A 211 25.50 0.57 4.00
C HIS A 211 26.14 1.97 4.04
N GLY A 212 26.07 2.66 5.18
CA GLY A 212 26.73 3.95 5.39
C GLY A 212 25.93 5.16 4.91
N GLY A 213 24.71 4.97 4.42
CA GLY A 213 23.84 6.04 3.92
C GLY A 213 23.10 6.84 5.01
N GLY A 214 23.33 6.56 6.29
CA GLY A 214 22.62 7.24 7.38
C GLY A 214 22.83 8.76 7.42
N SER A 215 24.02 9.25 7.01
CA SER A 215 24.29 10.68 6.90
C SER A 215 23.49 11.39 5.82
N LEU A 216 23.04 10.67 4.78
CA LEU A 216 22.23 11.23 3.70
C LEU A 216 20.90 11.78 4.22
N LEU A 217 20.32 11.18 5.26
CA LEU A 217 19.04 11.62 5.83
C LEU A 217 19.10 13.02 6.44
N THR A 218 20.28 13.44 6.92
CA THR A 218 20.48 14.74 7.59
C THR A 218 21.32 15.71 6.77
N GLN A 219 21.81 15.32 5.60
CA GLN A 219 22.64 16.15 4.76
C GLN A 219 21.83 17.27 4.08
N GLY A 220 22.31 18.50 4.13
CA GLY A 220 21.67 19.64 3.51
C GLY A 220 20.21 19.82 3.93
N ASN A 221 19.30 19.88 2.96
CA ASN A 221 17.85 20.03 3.18
C ASN A 221 17.10 18.71 3.23
N ASN A 222 17.79 17.56 3.20
CA ASN A 222 17.14 16.24 3.07
C ASN A 222 16.15 15.96 4.20
N LEU A 223 16.49 16.33 5.43
CA LEU A 223 15.59 16.15 6.58
C LEU A 223 14.30 16.98 6.42
N VAL A 224 14.40 18.22 5.93
CA VAL A 224 13.24 19.08 5.67
C VAL A 224 12.38 18.49 4.56
N THR A 225 13.00 17.97 3.50
CA THR A 225 12.34 17.29 2.39
C THR A 225 11.58 16.04 2.86
N LEU A 226 12.20 15.21 3.71
CA LEU A 226 11.56 14.02 4.30
C LEU A 226 10.36 14.38 5.17
N ILE A 227 10.49 15.39 6.04
CA ILE A 227 9.40 15.84 6.91
C ILE A 227 8.27 16.41 6.06
N LEU A 228 8.58 17.29 5.11
CA LEU A 228 7.59 17.88 4.20
C LEU A 228 6.83 16.79 3.42
N GLY A 229 7.57 15.89 2.77
CA GLY A 229 6.98 14.79 2.01
C GLY A 229 6.08 13.90 2.89
N SER A 230 6.54 13.53 4.09
CA SER A 230 5.76 12.72 5.03
C SER A 230 4.49 13.41 5.49
N VAL A 231 4.53 14.73 5.78
CA VAL A 231 3.35 15.52 6.17
C VAL A 231 2.37 15.62 5.01
N VAL A 232 2.84 15.89 3.79
CA VAL A 232 1.99 15.97 2.59
C VAL A 232 1.33 14.61 2.32
N ALA A 233 2.11 13.51 2.31
CA ALA A 233 1.59 12.17 2.12
C ALA A 233 0.55 11.80 3.20
N PHE A 234 0.80 12.15 4.47
CA PHE A 234 -0.14 11.95 5.57
C PHE A 234 -1.48 12.66 5.34
N VAL A 235 -1.45 13.96 5.01
CA VAL A 235 -2.68 14.76 4.82
C VAL A 235 -3.46 14.24 3.62
N VAL A 236 -2.77 14.00 2.50
CA VAL A 236 -3.40 13.50 1.26
C VAL A 236 -3.97 12.10 1.47
N ALA A 237 -3.27 11.21 2.17
CA ALA A 237 -3.75 9.87 2.49
C ALA A 237 -5.02 9.89 3.35
N ILE A 238 -5.16 10.82 4.31
CA ILE A 238 -6.41 11.01 5.07
C ILE A 238 -7.59 11.28 4.13
N LEU A 239 -7.41 12.19 3.17
CA LEU A 239 -8.46 12.54 2.22
C LEU A 239 -8.77 11.38 1.27
N ALA A 240 -7.73 10.72 0.76
CA ALA A 240 -7.84 9.56 -0.13
C ALA A 240 -8.59 8.39 0.53
N ILE A 241 -8.25 8.04 1.77
CA ILE A 241 -8.92 6.97 2.52
C ILE A 241 -10.41 7.28 2.74
N LYS A 242 -10.75 8.51 3.16
CA LYS A 242 -12.14 8.93 3.36
C LYS A 242 -12.93 8.87 2.06
N PHE A 243 -12.36 9.40 0.99
CA PHE A 243 -12.97 9.33 -0.35
C PHE A 243 -13.18 7.87 -0.78
N PHE A 244 -12.15 7.05 -0.68
CA PHE A 244 -12.16 5.67 -1.14
C PHE A 244 -13.22 4.84 -0.42
N ILE A 245 -13.29 4.88 0.91
CA ILE A 245 -14.29 4.13 1.68
C ILE A 245 -15.72 4.52 1.25
N ASN A 246 -15.99 5.81 1.14
CA ASN A 246 -17.30 6.29 0.72
C ASN A 246 -17.63 5.85 -0.71
N TYR A 247 -16.67 5.95 -1.61
CA TYR A 247 -16.85 5.59 -3.02
C TYR A 247 -17.07 4.09 -3.19
N VAL A 248 -16.17 3.25 -2.66
CA VAL A 248 -16.22 1.79 -2.87
C VAL A 248 -17.45 1.16 -2.23
N THR A 249 -17.91 1.70 -1.11
CA THR A 249 -19.13 1.22 -0.45
C THR A 249 -20.34 1.42 -1.35
N LYS A 250 -20.40 2.54 -2.08
CA LYS A 250 -21.54 2.91 -2.93
C LYS A 250 -21.44 2.35 -4.35
N TYR A 251 -20.27 2.47 -4.98
CA TYR A 251 -20.10 2.24 -6.41
C TYR A 251 -19.27 1.00 -6.76
N GLY A 252 -18.58 0.39 -5.78
CA GLY A 252 -17.73 -0.79 -6.00
C GLY A 252 -16.39 -0.46 -6.64
N PHE A 253 -15.77 -1.47 -7.26
CA PHE A 253 -14.37 -1.43 -7.70
C PHE A 253 -14.18 -1.19 -9.21
N ALA A 254 -15.22 -1.25 -10.00
CA ALA A 254 -15.11 -1.22 -11.47
C ALA A 254 -14.38 0.02 -12.02
N ALA A 255 -14.59 1.20 -11.43
CA ALA A 255 -13.90 2.41 -11.87
C ALA A 255 -12.38 2.32 -11.64
N PHE A 256 -11.96 1.75 -10.51
CA PHE A 256 -10.54 1.50 -10.23
C PHE A 256 -9.95 0.46 -11.20
N GLY A 257 -10.74 -0.54 -11.59
CA GLY A 257 -10.36 -1.52 -12.61
C GLY A 257 -10.05 -0.86 -13.96
N TRP A 258 -10.96 -0.03 -14.47
CA TRP A 258 -10.74 0.73 -15.71
C TRP A 258 -9.54 1.68 -15.61
N TYR A 259 -9.43 2.39 -14.50
CA TYR A 259 -8.30 3.28 -14.25
C TYR A 259 -6.96 2.54 -14.33
N ARG A 260 -6.84 1.38 -13.67
CA ARG A 260 -5.63 0.54 -13.72
C ARG A 260 -5.30 0.07 -15.14
N ILE A 261 -6.32 -0.35 -15.91
CA ILE A 261 -6.12 -0.76 -17.30
C ILE A 261 -5.54 0.39 -18.13
N ILE A 262 -6.10 1.58 -18.00
CA ILE A 262 -5.62 2.76 -18.73
C ILE A 262 -4.18 3.09 -18.34
N VAL A 263 -3.87 3.18 -17.05
CA VAL A 263 -2.53 3.48 -16.57
C VAL A 263 -1.53 2.41 -16.99
N GLY A 264 -1.89 1.12 -16.86
CA GLY A 264 -1.05 0.01 -17.28
C GLY A 264 -0.76 0.01 -18.79
N LEU A 265 -1.77 0.30 -19.61
CA LEU A 265 -1.59 0.44 -21.06
C LEU A 265 -0.67 1.62 -21.42
N ILE A 266 -0.77 2.75 -20.72
CA ILE A 266 0.13 3.88 -20.91
C ILE A 266 1.58 3.43 -20.66
N ILE A 267 1.85 2.77 -19.54
CA ILE A 267 3.20 2.27 -19.20
C ILE A 267 3.71 1.31 -20.29
N ILE A 268 2.88 0.34 -20.71
CA ILE A 268 3.27 -0.65 -21.73
C ILE A 268 3.59 0.04 -23.06
N ILE A 269 2.69 0.93 -23.53
CA ILE A 269 2.86 1.63 -24.81
C ILE A 269 4.11 2.52 -24.78
N CYS A 270 4.34 3.29 -23.72
CA CYS A 270 5.53 4.09 -23.58
C CYS A 270 6.81 3.24 -23.68
N GLY A 271 6.84 2.11 -22.98
CA GLY A 271 7.97 1.18 -23.06
C GLY A 271 8.17 0.58 -24.46
N LEU A 272 7.08 0.21 -25.18
CA LEU A 272 7.16 -0.28 -26.55
C LEU A 272 7.59 0.79 -27.56
N CYS A 273 7.28 2.06 -27.30
CA CYS A 273 7.74 3.20 -28.08
C CYS A 273 9.19 3.62 -27.80
N GLY A 274 9.92 2.86 -26.98
CA GLY A 274 11.32 3.13 -26.64
C GLY A 274 11.51 4.27 -25.63
N VAL A 275 10.46 4.70 -24.94
CA VAL A 275 10.58 5.61 -23.80
C VAL A 275 11.19 4.81 -22.65
N ASN A 276 12.43 5.15 -22.31
CA ASN A 276 13.14 4.48 -21.22
C ASN A 276 12.61 5.01 -19.88
N MET A 277 11.52 4.38 -19.38
CA MET A 277 11.04 4.64 -18.03
C MET A 277 11.81 3.76 -17.06
N GLN A 278 12.31 4.38 -16.01
CA GLN A 278 13.05 3.70 -14.95
C GLN A 278 12.18 3.65 -13.69
N MET A 279 12.53 2.80 -12.78
CA MET A 279 11.91 2.63 -11.49
C MET A 279 12.99 2.72 -10.41
N VAL A 280 12.64 3.26 -9.26
CA VAL A 280 13.46 3.20 -8.04
C VAL A 280 13.63 1.74 -7.64
N ASP A 281 14.86 1.27 -7.56
CA ASP A 281 15.22 -0.09 -7.12
C ASP A 281 15.27 -0.21 -5.59
#